data_ca082b3ac0fa95d509c62364f286985e
#
_entry.id   ca082b3ac0fa95d509c62364f286985e
#
_cell.length_a   1.000
_cell.length_b   1.000
_cell.length_c   1.000
_cell.angle_alpha   90.00
_cell.angle_beta   90.00
_cell.angle_gamma   90.00
#
_symmetry.space_group_name_H-M   'P 1'
#
loop_
_entity.id
_entity.type
_entity.pdbx_description
1 polymer ?
#
loop_
_entity_poly.entity_id
_entity_poly.type
_entity_poly.pdbx_seq_one_letter_code
_entity_poly.pdbx_strand_id
1 'polypeptide(L)'
;MKKTLGLAALAAAIAGAAPMPAFAQDSVYVPLLTYRTGPFSGSGVHIANGMRDYLEMLNQRDGGIGGAKILIEECETGYDTKKGVECYESVKAKNPVIVNPYSTGITLQIIPKAAVDKIPVLSMAYGLSASADGENFPWIFNPPATYWDGASVFVKHMAQVEGGLDKLKGKTVGLIHLDAPFGKEPIPVLEALAKEYGFNLKLYPVPAAQMQNQGSTWLAIRRDRVDWIYNQGWGAMNPTAVKEAVKNGFPMDRLVGVWWAGGDDDARAGEAGAKGYKTLNFHNTGASFPVMQDILKHVFDKNLSQAKREQVGENLYNRGVYNSMLIAEAIRTAQKITGKKAVTGEDVRRGLEALNITEARLKEMGMEGFANPVKLSCNDHNGHNKVFVSQWDGTKYVKASDWMDPIKSIVRPLIEAEAKDFVSKNTGWPKRSEACEKAA
;
A
#
# COMPACT_ATOMS: atom_id res chain seq x y z
N MET A 1 80.30 13.06 -53.25
CA MET A 1 79.76 13.69 -52.07
C MET A 1 78.23 13.65 -52.13
N LYS A 2 77.58 12.68 -51.56
CA LYS A 2 76.14 12.69 -51.19
C LYS A 2 75.94 11.73 -50.06
N LYS A 3 75.56 12.23 -48.90
CA LYS A 3 75.24 11.49 -47.68
C LYS A 3 73.81 10.96 -47.80
N THR A 4 73.65 9.65 -47.70
CA THR A 4 72.32 9.05 -47.51
C THR A 4 72.11 8.76 -46.03
N LEU A 5 71.11 9.40 -45.43
CA LEU A 5 70.59 9.08 -44.12
C LEU A 5 69.66 7.89 -44.21
N GLY A 6 69.93 6.86 -43.42
CA GLY A 6 69.00 5.75 -43.22
C GLY A 6 67.98 6.09 -42.14
N LEU A 7 66.71 6.00 -42.45
CA LEU A 7 65.59 6.04 -41.49
C LEU A 7 65.39 4.66 -40.91
N ALA A 8 65.56 4.52 -39.58
CA ALA A 8 65.17 3.34 -38.83
C ALA A 8 63.67 3.49 -38.44
N ALA A 9 62.81 2.66 -38.94
CA ALA A 9 61.40 2.63 -38.56
C ALA A 9 61.27 1.83 -37.27
N LEU A 10 60.83 2.53 -36.22
CA LEU A 10 60.44 1.93 -34.93
C LEU A 10 59.00 1.46 -35.02
N ALA A 11 58.72 0.18 -35.16
CA ALA A 11 57.39 -0.40 -35.12
C ALA A 11 56.96 -0.54 -33.64
N ALA A 12 56.10 0.38 -33.16
CA ALA A 12 55.43 0.28 -31.86
C ALA A 12 54.30 -0.75 -31.95
N ALA A 13 54.42 -1.89 -31.29
CA ALA A 13 53.36 -2.87 -31.09
C ALA A 13 52.36 -2.31 -30.11
N ILE A 14 51.22 -1.81 -30.62
CA ILE A 14 50.05 -1.48 -29.79
C ILE A 14 49.38 -2.81 -29.46
N ALA A 15 49.61 -3.33 -28.25
CA ALA A 15 48.84 -4.43 -27.69
C ALA A 15 47.39 -3.88 -27.42
N GLY A 16 46.48 -4.22 -28.31
CA GLY A 16 45.07 -3.91 -28.14
C GLY A 16 44.52 -4.67 -26.92
N ALA A 17 44.32 -3.97 -25.82
CA ALA A 17 43.48 -4.46 -24.74
C ALA A 17 42.05 -4.56 -25.31
N ALA A 18 41.61 -5.78 -25.66
CA ALA A 18 40.23 -6.03 -25.97
C ALA A 18 39.38 -5.58 -24.74
N PRO A 19 38.36 -4.75 -24.92
CA PRO A 19 37.47 -4.42 -23.80
C PRO A 19 36.84 -5.73 -23.36
N MET A 20 37.11 -6.15 -22.10
CA MET A 20 36.30 -7.19 -21.46
C MET A 20 34.85 -6.73 -21.55
N PRO A 21 33.90 -7.59 -21.99
CA PRO A 21 32.51 -7.23 -21.94
C PRO A 21 32.19 -6.98 -20.45
N ALA A 22 31.95 -5.73 -20.10
CA ALA A 22 31.30 -5.41 -18.86
C ALA A 22 29.92 -6.08 -18.97
N PHE A 23 29.75 -7.22 -18.32
CA PHE A 23 28.43 -7.80 -18.14
C PHE A 23 27.63 -6.72 -17.41
N ALA A 24 26.75 -6.02 -18.14
CA ALA A 24 25.80 -5.13 -17.53
C ALA A 24 25.03 -5.96 -16.50
N GLN A 25 25.17 -5.63 -15.22
CA GLN A 25 24.48 -6.37 -14.18
C GLN A 25 22.98 -6.27 -14.45
N ASP A 26 22.30 -7.40 -14.57
CA ASP A 26 20.86 -7.44 -14.70
C ASP A 26 20.22 -6.59 -13.60
N SER A 27 19.28 -5.74 -13.96
CA SER A 27 18.64 -4.83 -13.02
C SER A 27 17.15 -4.68 -13.29
N VAL A 28 16.41 -4.33 -12.26
CA VAL A 28 14.99 -3.95 -12.32
C VAL A 28 14.82 -2.58 -11.69
N TYR A 29 14.11 -1.68 -12.37
CA TYR A 29 13.87 -0.33 -11.87
C TYR A 29 12.53 -0.26 -11.12
N VAL A 30 12.59 0.06 -9.84
CA VAL A 30 11.45 0.19 -8.91
C VAL A 30 11.44 1.60 -8.33
N PRO A 31 10.73 2.55 -8.96
CA PRO A 31 10.58 3.88 -8.41
C PRO A 31 9.61 3.88 -7.22
N LEU A 32 9.90 4.70 -6.23
CA LEU A 32 9.05 4.95 -5.07
C LEU A 32 8.49 6.37 -5.17
N LEU A 33 7.18 6.50 -5.37
CA LEU A 33 6.49 7.78 -5.29
C LEU A 33 6.21 8.05 -3.81
N THR A 34 6.98 8.93 -3.20
CA THR A 34 6.92 9.19 -1.75
C THR A 34 6.32 10.55 -1.43
N TYR A 35 5.97 10.78 -0.17
CA TYR A 35 5.61 12.10 0.36
C TYR A 35 6.24 12.26 1.76
N ARG A 36 7.48 12.73 1.73
CA ARG A 36 8.28 13.00 2.91
C ARG A 36 8.10 14.42 3.44
N THR A 37 7.36 15.24 2.71
CA THR A 37 7.06 16.64 3.03
C THR A 37 5.56 16.92 3.04
N GLY A 38 5.16 18.05 3.60
CA GLY A 38 3.75 18.48 3.64
C GLY A 38 2.92 17.82 4.76
N PRO A 39 1.60 18.07 4.77
CA PRO A 39 0.72 17.70 5.90
C PRO A 39 0.51 16.19 6.08
N PHE A 40 0.95 15.37 5.12
CA PHE A 40 0.85 13.92 5.16
C PHE A 40 2.18 13.22 5.51
N SER A 41 3.28 13.99 5.65
CA SER A 41 4.62 13.45 5.88
C SER A 41 4.75 12.65 7.18
N GLY A 42 4.00 13.02 8.23
CA GLY A 42 4.01 12.29 9.50
C GLY A 42 3.70 10.80 9.36
N SER A 43 2.84 10.44 8.39
CA SER A 43 2.59 9.04 8.05
C SER A 43 3.46 8.55 6.88
N GLY A 44 3.68 9.42 5.88
CA GLY A 44 4.38 9.07 4.64
C GLY A 44 5.83 8.67 4.82
N VAL A 45 6.55 9.34 5.73
CA VAL A 45 7.97 9.06 6.01
C VAL A 45 8.18 7.63 6.53
N HIS A 46 7.34 7.17 7.47
CA HIS A 46 7.47 5.82 8.05
C HIS A 46 7.31 4.74 6.99
N ILE A 47 6.29 4.86 6.14
CA ILE A 47 6.03 3.86 5.09
C ILE A 47 7.14 3.91 4.02
N ALA A 48 7.55 5.11 3.58
CA ALA A 48 8.62 5.27 2.59
C ALA A 48 9.94 4.66 3.08
N ASN A 49 10.25 4.82 4.37
CA ASN A 49 11.42 4.21 5.01
C ASN A 49 11.31 2.67 4.96
N GLY A 50 10.20 2.10 5.41
CA GLY A 50 10.00 0.64 5.35
C GLY A 50 10.06 0.07 3.94
N MET A 51 9.50 0.79 2.95
CA MET A 51 9.57 0.39 1.54
C MET A 51 11.01 0.35 1.05
N ARG A 52 11.76 1.43 1.26
CA ARG A 52 13.14 1.55 0.82
C ARG A 52 14.04 0.53 1.51
N ASP A 53 13.93 0.42 2.83
CA ASP A 53 14.78 -0.44 3.64
C ASP A 53 14.60 -1.92 3.29
N TYR A 54 13.39 -2.37 2.97
CA TYR A 54 13.17 -3.75 2.51
C TYR A 54 13.84 -4.02 1.16
N LEU A 55 13.68 -3.13 0.18
CA LEU A 55 14.33 -3.29 -1.13
C LEU A 55 15.86 -3.20 -1.03
N GLU A 56 16.36 -2.29 -0.19
CA GLU A 56 17.78 -2.17 0.07
C GLU A 56 18.33 -3.41 0.81
N MET A 57 17.59 -3.96 1.75
CA MET A 57 17.94 -5.23 2.40
C MET A 57 18.12 -6.35 1.37
N LEU A 58 17.21 -6.48 0.40
CA LEU A 58 17.34 -7.46 -0.68
C LEU A 58 18.59 -7.21 -1.53
N ASN A 59 18.91 -5.96 -1.83
CA ASN A 59 20.16 -5.61 -2.54
C ASN A 59 21.39 -6.02 -1.76
N GLN A 60 21.41 -5.75 -0.44
CA GLN A 60 22.57 -5.96 0.42
C GLN A 60 22.75 -7.43 0.86
N ARG A 61 21.65 -8.16 1.07
CA ARG A 61 21.67 -9.55 1.53
C ARG A 61 21.73 -10.53 0.39
N ASP A 62 20.91 -10.31 -0.66
CA ASP A 62 20.65 -11.28 -1.74
C ASP A 62 21.26 -10.85 -3.09
N GLY A 63 21.85 -9.65 -3.18
CA GLY A 63 22.32 -9.09 -4.46
C GLY A 63 21.18 -8.63 -5.37
N GLY A 64 19.98 -8.40 -4.81
CA GLY A 64 18.77 -8.00 -5.52
C GLY A 64 17.68 -9.08 -5.54
N ILE A 65 16.84 -9.09 -6.57
CA ILE A 65 15.75 -10.05 -6.74
C ILE A 65 16.14 -11.04 -7.84
N GLY A 66 16.31 -12.33 -7.49
CA GLY A 66 16.64 -13.37 -8.45
C GLY A 66 17.93 -13.09 -9.25
N GLY A 67 18.89 -12.40 -8.66
CA GLY A 67 20.16 -12.00 -9.28
C GLY A 67 20.07 -10.72 -10.12
N ALA A 68 18.94 -10.01 -10.12
CA ALA A 68 18.81 -8.68 -10.72
C ALA A 68 18.87 -7.61 -9.62
N LYS A 69 19.78 -6.65 -9.76
CA LYS A 69 19.89 -5.53 -8.83
C LYS A 69 18.64 -4.64 -8.89
N ILE A 70 18.14 -4.20 -7.74
CA ILE A 70 17.03 -3.27 -7.66
C ILE A 70 17.56 -1.83 -7.75
N LEU A 71 17.16 -1.10 -8.78
CA LEU A 71 17.42 0.33 -8.90
C LEU A 71 16.28 1.07 -8.23
N ILE A 72 16.56 1.67 -7.08
CA ILE A 72 15.58 2.38 -6.24
C ILE A 72 15.76 3.88 -6.44
N GLU A 73 14.71 4.57 -6.84
CA GLU A 73 14.68 6.02 -6.96
C GLU A 73 13.41 6.55 -6.31
N GLU A 74 13.53 7.60 -5.51
CA GLU A 74 12.37 8.27 -4.92
C GLU A 74 11.98 9.50 -5.72
N CYS A 75 10.67 9.68 -5.94
CA CYS A 75 10.11 10.92 -6.46
C CYS A 75 9.13 11.49 -5.42
N GLU A 76 9.44 12.71 -4.96
CA GLU A 76 8.66 13.39 -3.91
C GLU A 76 7.39 14.02 -4.46
N THR A 77 6.25 13.50 -4.03
CA THR A 77 4.93 13.97 -4.49
C THR A 77 4.29 14.99 -3.53
N GLY A 78 4.71 15.04 -2.27
CA GLY A 78 4.02 15.81 -1.23
C GLY A 78 2.56 15.39 -1.01
N TYR A 79 2.15 14.20 -1.49
CA TYR A 79 0.76 13.73 -1.59
C TYR A 79 -0.12 14.61 -2.48
N ASP A 80 0.48 15.43 -3.32
CA ASP A 80 -0.21 16.26 -4.31
C ASP A 80 -0.44 15.47 -5.60
N THR A 81 -1.68 15.47 -6.09
CA THR A 81 -2.07 14.66 -7.26
C THR A 81 -1.34 15.09 -8.52
N LYS A 82 -1.15 16.41 -8.74
CA LYS A 82 -0.46 16.92 -9.93
C LYS A 82 1.02 16.52 -9.91
N LYS A 83 1.71 16.75 -8.79
CA LYS A 83 3.10 16.31 -8.62
C LYS A 83 3.24 14.80 -8.75
N GLY A 84 2.28 14.04 -8.25
CA GLY A 84 2.27 12.59 -8.40
C GLY A 84 2.20 12.13 -9.86
N VAL A 85 1.40 12.81 -10.68
CA VAL A 85 1.36 12.56 -12.13
C VAL A 85 2.68 12.98 -12.79
N GLU A 86 3.26 14.13 -12.41
CA GLU A 86 4.57 14.57 -12.91
C GLU A 86 5.66 13.56 -12.56
N CYS A 87 5.65 13.02 -11.32
CA CYS A 87 6.54 11.93 -10.92
C CYS A 87 6.35 10.68 -11.79
N TYR A 88 5.10 10.25 -12.02
CA TYR A 88 4.81 9.10 -12.87
C TYR A 88 5.37 9.30 -14.30
N GLU A 89 5.13 10.43 -14.92
CA GLU A 89 5.64 10.72 -16.27
C GLU A 89 7.18 10.74 -16.31
N SER A 90 7.82 11.24 -15.26
CA SER A 90 9.28 11.27 -15.15
C SER A 90 9.87 9.86 -15.03
N VAL A 91 9.31 9.02 -14.13
CA VAL A 91 9.83 7.66 -13.92
C VAL A 91 9.48 6.73 -15.09
N LYS A 92 8.36 6.94 -15.76
CA LYS A 92 7.94 6.18 -16.95
C LYS A 92 9.01 6.12 -18.02
N ALA A 93 9.71 7.22 -18.27
CA ALA A 93 10.78 7.30 -19.26
C ALA A 93 11.96 6.36 -18.99
N LYS A 94 12.08 5.83 -17.76
CA LYS A 94 13.13 4.89 -17.32
C LYS A 94 12.69 3.44 -17.32
N ASN A 95 11.50 3.13 -17.88
CA ASN A 95 10.92 1.79 -17.98
C ASN A 95 10.81 1.07 -16.63
N PRO A 96 10.03 1.59 -15.67
CA PRO A 96 9.81 0.92 -14.39
C PRO A 96 9.08 -0.41 -14.60
N VAL A 97 9.46 -1.43 -13.82
CA VAL A 97 8.79 -2.73 -13.89
C VAL A 97 7.46 -2.76 -13.16
N ILE A 98 7.24 -1.80 -12.26
CA ILE A 98 6.02 -1.60 -11.46
C ILE A 98 6.04 -0.19 -10.89
N VAL A 99 4.86 0.40 -10.68
CA VAL A 99 4.72 1.68 -9.97
C VAL A 99 3.72 1.52 -8.84
N ASN A 100 4.07 2.02 -7.66
CA ASN A 100 3.15 2.20 -6.55
C ASN A 100 2.91 3.71 -6.38
N PRO A 101 1.69 4.22 -6.68
CA PRO A 101 1.37 5.64 -6.56
C PRO A 101 1.27 6.13 -5.11
N TYR A 102 1.03 5.22 -4.17
CA TYR A 102 1.02 5.50 -2.75
C TYR A 102 0.00 6.58 -2.33
N SER A 103 -1.03 6.75 -3.14
CA SER A 103 -2.10 7.73 -2.96
C SER A 103 -3.29 7.37 -3.84
N THR A 104 -4.51 7.39 -3.27
CA THR A 104 -5.75 7.19 -4.03
C THR A 104 -5.90 8.24 -5.13
N GLY A 105 -5.67 9.53 -4.82
CA GLY A 105 -5.79 10.61 -5.80
C GLY A 105 -4.85 10.45 -6.99
N ILE A 106 -3.59 10.07 -6.74
CA ILE A 106 -2.60 9.81 -7.80
C ILE A 106 -2.97 8.54 -8.57
N THR A 107 -3.37 7.46 -7.89
CA THR A 107 -3.79 6.20 -8.54
C THR A 107 -4.91 6.45 -9.55
N LEU A 108 -5.94 7.20 -9.18
CA LEU A 108 -7.07 7.52 -10.07
C LEU A 108 -6.62 8.23 -11.37
N GLN A 109 -5.58 9.05 -11.34
CA GLN A 109 -5.03 9.72 -12.51
C GLN A 109 -4.13 8.81 -13.37
N ILE A 110 -3.52 7.79 -12.75
CA ILE A 110 -2.62 6.86 -13.44
C ILE A 110 -3.38 5.68 -14.06
N ILE A 111 -4.51 5.28 -13.48
CA ILE A 111 -5.33 4.16 -13.97
C ILE A 111 -5.50 4.15 -15.51
N PRO A 112 -5.92 5.24 -16.20
CA PRO A 112 -6.10 5.22 -17.65
C PRO A 112 -4.79 5.13 -18.44
N LYS A 113 -3.65 5.39 -17.81
CA LYS A 113 -2.32 5.38 -18.45
C LYS A 113 -1.64 4.02 -18.36
N ALA A 114 -1.88 3.28 -17.29
CA ALA A 114 -1.16 2.06 -16.95
C ALA A 114 -1.12 1.00 -18.08
N ALA A 115 -2.26 0.77 -18.74
CA ALA A 115 -2.35 -0.19 -19.84
C ALA A 115 -1.65 0.32 -21.11
N VAL A 116 -1.72 1.61 -21.41
CA VAL A 116 -1.06 2.24 -22.56
C VAL A 116 0.46 2.20 -22.39
N ASP A 117 0.91 2.51 -21.19
CA ASP A 117 2.34 2.57 -20.84
C ASP A 117 2.93 1.17 -20.53
N LYS A 118 2.09 0.13 -20.42
CA LYS A 118 2.46 -1.24 -20.03
C LYS A 118 3.22 -1.31 -18.70
N ILE A 119 2.80 -0.49 -17.74
CA ILE A 119 3.36 -0.42 -16.40
C ILE A 119 2.27 -0.84 -15.42
N PRO A 120 2.42 -1.99 -14.71
CA PRO A 120 1.46 -2.40 -13.70
C PRO A 120 1.51 -1.43 -12.51
N VAL A 121 0.33 -1.09 -12.00
CA VAL A 121 0.16 -0.24 -10.83
C VAL A 121 -0.24 -1.10 -9.64
N LEU A 122 0.61 -1.16 -8.63
CA LEU A 122 0.30 -1.78 -7.35
C LEU A 122 -0.28 -0.71 -6.43
N SER A 123 -1.61 -0.66 -6.30
CA SER A 123 -2.27 0.32 -5.45
C SER A 123 -2.28 -0.05 -3.97
N MET A 124 -1.92 -1.24 -3.60
CA MET A 124 -1.76 -1.82 -2.26
C MET A 124 -2.69 -1.17 -1.21
N ALA A 125 -3.94 -1.65 -1.17
CA ALA A 125 -4.95 -1.19 -0.21
C ALA A 125 -5.27 0.34 -0.23
N TYR A 126 -4.93 1.04 -1.33
CA TYR A 126 -5.47 2.36 -1.68
C TYR A 126 -6.70 2.22 -2.62
N GLY A 127 -7.33 3.33 -3.01
CA GLY A 127 -8.35 3.31 -4.06
C GLY A 127 -7.73 3.07 -5.46
N LEU A 128 -8.47 2.61 -6.42
CA LEU A 128 -9.92 2.43 -6.47
C LEU A 128 -10.30 1.01 -6.02
N SER A 129 -11.31 0.85 -5.15
CA SER A 129 -11.77 -0.50 -4.72
C SER A 129 -12.28 -1.32 -5.89
N ALA A 130 -12.94 -0.72 -6.88
CA ALA A 130 -13.39 -1.39 -8.09
C ALA A 130 -12.26 -2.03 -8.92
N SER A 131 -11.01 -1.57 -8.76
CA SER A 131 -9.86 -2.13 -9.46
C SER A 131 -9.46 -3.54 -9.00
N ALA A 132 -10.10 -4.06 -7.96
CA ALA A 132 -10.03 -5.46 -7.59
C ALA A 132 -10.62 -6.41 -8.67
N ASP A 133 -11.50 -5.89 -9.55
CA ASP A 133 -11.98 -6.61 -10.73
C ASP A 133 -10.90 -6.58 -11.84
N GLY A 134 -10.11 -7.63 -11.90
CA GLY A 134 -9.00 -7.74 -12.85
C GLY A 134 -9.45 -7.91 -14.32
N GLU A 135 -10.70 -8.33 -14.59
CA GLU A 135 -11.21 -8.35 -15.96
C GLU A 135 -11.33 -6.95 -16.55
N ASN A 136 -11.80 -6.01 -15.74
CA ASN A 136 -11.99 -4.62 -16.13
C ASN A 136 -10.74 -3.74 -15.92
N PHE A 137 -9.86 -4.11 -14.99
CA PHE A 137 -8.64 -3.37 -14.65
C PHE A 137 -7.37 -4.21 -14.78
N PRO A 138 -6.99 -4.66 -15.98
CA PRO A 138 -5.92 -5.63 -16.17
C PRO A 138 -4.52 -5.17 -15.73
N TRP A 139 -4.33 -3.87 -15.48
CA TRP A 139 -3.05 -3.27 -15.10
C TRP A 139 -3.02 -2.68 -13.71
N ILE A 140 -4.12 -2.78 -12.95
CA ILE A 140 -4.24 -2.21 -11.60
C ILE A 140 -4.45 -3.35 -10.60
N PHE A 141 -3.63 -3.38 -9.57
CA PHE A 141 -3.63 -4.42 -8.53
C PHE A 141 -3.77 -3.77 -7.17
N ASN A 142 -4.68 -4.30 -6.34
CA ASN A 142 -5.01 -3.70 -5.04
C ASN A 142 -5.01 -4.71 -3.87
N PRO A 143 -3.95 -5.56 -3.74
CA PRO A 143 -3.85 -6.45 -2.60
C PRO A 143 -3.49 -5.68 -1.32
N PRO A 144 -3.74 -6.25 -0.13
CA PRO A 144 -4.41 -7.54 0.08
C PRO A 144 -5.91 -7.38 0.32
N ALA A 145 -6.42 -6.14 0.41
CA ALA A 145 -7.81 -5.80 0.70
C ALA A 145 -8.14 -4.40 0.18
N THR A 146 -9.37 -4.19 -0.26
CA THR A 146 -9.88 -2.88 -0.65
C THR A 146 -10.43 -2.11 0.55
N TYR A 147 -10.67 -0.80 0.40
CA TYR A 147 -11.38 -0.02 1.42
C TYR A 147 -12.77 -0.54 1.70
N TRP A 148 -13.42 -1.15 0.71
CA TRP A 148 -14.74 -1.73 0.88
C TRP A 148 -14.70 -3.02 1.71
N ASP A 149 -13.64 -3.83 1.54
CA ASP A 149 -13.40 -4.96 2.44
C ASP A 149 -13.18 -4.47 3.88
N GLY A 150 -12.32 -3.47 4.05
CA GLY A 150 -12.04 -2.89 5.37
C GLY A 150 -13.29 -2.33 6.05
N ALA A 151 -14.09 -1.53 5.33
CA ALA A 151 -15.33 -0.98 5.87
C ALA A 151 -16.33 -2.07 6.27
N SER A 152 -16.41 -3.17 5.49
CA SER A 152 -17.28 -4.30 5.84
C SER A 152 -16.76 -5.09 7.05
N VAL A 153 -15.43 -5.21 7.20
CA VAL A 153 -14.81 -5.81 8.40
C VAL A 153 -15.06 -4.94 9.63
N PHE A 154 -15.01 -3.61 9.50
CA PHE A 154 -15.41 -2.70 10.58
C PHE A 154 -16.85 -2.99 11.05
N VAL A 155 -17.80 -3.16 10.11
CA VAL A 155 -19.20 -3.49 10.45
C VAL A 155 -19.30 -4.86 11.13
N LYS A 156 -18.53 -5.86 10.68
CA LYS A 156 -18.45 -7.18 11.37
C LYS A 156 -17.88 -7.05 12.78
N HIS A 157 -16.85 -6.21 12.96
CA HIS A 157 -16.30 -5.98 14.29
C HIS A 157 -17.30 -5.33 15.23
N MET A 158 -18.03 -4.32 14.75
CA MET A 158 -19.15 -3.74 15.53
C MET A 158 -20.16 -4.83 15.93
N ALA A 159 -20.58 -5.66 14.98
CA ALA A 159 -21.53 -6.74 15.24
C ALA A 159 -21.00 -7.73 16.30
N GLN A 160 -19.72 -8.09 16.25
CA GLN A 160 -19.13 -8.96 17.28
C GLN A 160 -19.19 -8.35 18.69
N VAL A 161 -18.95 -7.05 18.79
CA VAL A 161 -19.01 -6.34 20.09
C VAL A 161 -20.45 -6.15 20.56
N GLU A 162 -21.38 -5.85 19.65
CA GLU A 162 -22.80 -5.61 19.97
C GLU A 162 -23.61 -6.92 20.14
N GLY A 163 -23.04 -8.09 19.79
CA GLY A 163 -23.69 -9.39 19.94
C GLY A 163 -24.43 -9.93 18.72
N GLY A 164 -24.21 -9.35 17.53
CA GLY A 164 -24.74 -9.82 16.26
C GLY A 164 -25.02 -8.71 15.25
N LEU A 165 -25.13 -9.08 13.97
CA LEU A 165 -25.47 -8.12 12.90
C LEU A 165 -26.88 -7.51 13.09
N ASP A 166 -27.82 -8.27 13.65
CA ASP A 166 -29.18 -7.83 13.99
C ASP A 166 -29.19 -6.76 15.09
N LYS A 167 -28.15 -6.68 15.92
CA LYS A 167 -28.00 -5.68 17.00
C LYS A 167 -27.50 -4.34 16.50
N LEU A 168 -27.14 -4.23 15.23
CA LEU A 168 -26.74 -2.97 14.63
C LEU A 168 -27.91 -2.07 14.28
N LYS A 169 -29.12 -2.62 14.20
CA LYS A 169 -30.34 -1.87 13.86
C LYS A 169 -30.54 -0.72 14.86
N GLY A 170 -30.67 0.50 14.31
CA GLY A 170 -30.91 1.72 15.08
C GLY A 170 -29.63 2.34 15.68
N LYS A 171 -28.47 1.68 15.65
CA LYS A 171 -27.19 2.29 16.03
C LYS A 171 -26.85 3.45 15.12
N THR A 172 -26.15 4.45 15.63
CA THR A 172 -25.63 5.56 14.83
C THR A 172 -24.13 5.36 14.60
N VAL A 173 -23.75 5.24 13.34
CA VAL A 173 -22.36 5.02 12.90
C VAL A 173 -21.86 6.27 12.19
N GLY A 174 -20.78 6.85 12.67
CA GLY A 174 -20.13 7.99 12.06
C GLY A 174 -18.97 7.58 11.16
N LEU A 175 -18.94 8.10 9.94
CA LEU A 175 -17.75 8.09 9.10
C LEU A 175 -17.09 9.47 9.20
N ILE A 176 -16.01 9.60 9.97
CA ILE A 176 -15.15 10.77 9.89
C ILE A 176 -14.12 10.54 8.81
N HIS A 177 -14.06 11.42 7.81
CA HIS A 177 -13.24 11.17 6.63
C HIS A 177 -12.59 12.42 6.06
N LEU A 178 -11.40 12.27 5.48
CA LEU A 178 -10.81 13.34 4.70
C LEU A 178 -11.72 13.68 3.52
N ASP A 179 -12.02 14.97 3.31
CA ASP A 179 -12.83 15.43 2.18
C ASP A 179 -12.01 15.43 0.86
N ALA A 180 -11.66 14.24 0.44
CA ALA A 180 -10.86 13.93 -0.74
C ALA A 180 -11.27 12.54 -1.28
N PRO A 181 -10.87 12.15 -2.50
CA PRO A 181 -11.21 10.85 -3.08
C PRO A 181 -10.94 9.68 -2.12
N PHE A 182 -9.78 9.68 -1.46
CA PHE A 182 -9.42 8.68 -0.45
C PHE A 182 -10.47 8.53 0.67
N GLY A 183 -10.89 9.67 1.25
CA GLY A 183 -11.81 9.66 2.38
C GLY A 183 -13.24 9.26 2.01
N LYS A 184 -13.63 9.48 0.76
CA LYS A 184 -14.97 9.17 0.23
C LYS A 184 -15.12 7.73 -0.24
N GLU A 185 -14.02 7.03 -0.43
CA GLU A 185 -13.97 5.66 -1.00
C GLU A 185 -14.92 4.67 -0.28
N PRO A 186 -15.02 4.63 1.07
CA PRO A 186 -15.88 3.67 1.75
C PRO A 186 -17.37 4.06 1.80
N ILE A 187 -17.76 5.24 1.34
CA ILE A 187 -19.16 5.70 1.45
C ILE A 187 -20.15 4.73 0.79
N PRO A 188 -19.98 4.30 -0.49
CA PRO A 188 -20.95 3.44 -1.15
C PRO A 188 -21.19 2.11 -0.43
N VAL A 189 -20.12 1.48 0.05
CA VAL A 189 -20.25 0.20 0.77
C VAL A 189 -20.85 0.39 2.16
N LEU A 190 -20.53 1.49 2.87
CA LEU A 190 -21.14 1.78 4.17
C LEU A 190 -22.63 2.10 4.05
N GLU A 191 -23.06 2.79 2.98
CA GLU A 191 -24.48 3.02 2.67
C GLU A 191 -25.21 1.70 2.38
N ALA A 192 -24.61 0.81 1.60
CA ALA A 192 -25.18 -0.50 1.33
C ALA A 192 -25.30 -1.34 2.61
N LEU A 193 -24.27 -1.36 3.45
CA LEU A 193 -24.27 -2.05 4.75
C LEU A 193 -25.26 -1.44 5.75
N ALA A 194 -25.40 -0.11 5.77
CA ALA A 194 -26.39 0.59 6.58
C ALA A 194 -27.82 0.21 6.19
N LYS A 195 -28.08 0.14 4.88
CA LYS A 195 -29.38 -0.30 4.36
C LYS A 195 -29.67 -1.75 4.73
N GLU A 196 -28.70 -2.62 4.63
CA GLU A 196 -28.85 -4.06 4.91
C GLU A 196 -29.07 -4.34 6.40
N TYR A 197 -28.28 -3.71 7.29
CA TYR A 197 -28.30 -4.01 8.73
C TYR A 197 -29.05 -2.98 9.57
N GLY A 198 -29.59 -1.93 8.96
CA GLY A 198 -30.50 -0.96 9.60
C GLY A 198 -29.83 0.00 10.58
N PHE A 199 -28.52 0.24 10.49
CA PHE A 199 -27.85 1.29 11.24
C PHE A 199 -27.96 2.65 10.53
N ASN A 200 -27.85 3.74 11.28
CA ASN A 200 -27.91 5.11 10.77
C ASN A 200 -26.49 5.58 10.45
N LEU A 201 -26.12 5.73 9.18
CA LEU A 201 -24.84 6.27 8.77
C LEU A 201 -24.86 7.80 8.79
N LYS A 202 -23.85 8.42 9.42
CA LYS A 202 -23.61 9.86 9.39
C LYS A 202 -22.21 10.16 8.86
N LEU A 203 -22.12 11.12 7.94
CA LEU A 203 -20.87 11.52 7.31
C LEU A 203 -20.34 12.80 7.97
N TYR A 204 -19.06 12.80 8.33
CA TYR A 204 -18.34 13.92 8.93
C TYR A 204 -17.10 14.23 8.07
N PRO A 205 -17.26 14.98 6.97
CA PRO A 205 -16.14 15.34 6.11
C PRO A 205 -15.23 16.34 6.82
N VAL A 206 -13.92 16.10 6.72
CA VAL A 206 -12.87 16.98 7.22
C VAL A 206 -12.09 17.52 6.02
N PRO A 207 -12.29 18.80 5.65
CA PRO A 207 -11.49 19.44 4.60
C PRO A 207 -10.01 19.46 4.94
N ALA A 208 -9.15 19.39 3.93
CA ALA A 208 -7.69 19.39 4.12
C ALA A 208 -7.19 20.57 4.97
N ALA A 209 -7.80 21.76 4.80
CA ALA A 209 -7.48 22.95 5.60
C ALA A 209 -7.88 22.84 7.09
N GLN A 210 -8.74 21.87 7.43
CA GLN A 210 -9.26 21.68 8.79
C GLN A 210 -8.70 20.41 9.46
N MET A 211 -7.78 19.70 8.85
CA MET A 211 -7.22 18.45 9.40
C MET A 211 -6.71 18.61 10.83
N GLN A 212 -6.13 19.78 11.16
CA GLN A 212 -5.61 20.10 12.48
C GLN A 212 -6.61 20.88 13.37
N ASN A 213 -7.85 21.11 12.91
CA ASN A 213 -8.88 21.83 13.64
C ASN A 213 -10.24 21.13 13.47
N GLN A 214 -10.45 20.06 14.23
CA GLN A 214 -11.65 19.19 14.13
C GLN A 214 -12.67 19.42 15.27
N GLY A 215 -12.50 20.46 16.08
CA GLY A 215 -13.37 20.69 17.25
C GLY A 215 -14.87 20.75 16.91
N SER A 216 -15.25 21.44 15.84
CA SER A 216 -16.65 21.51 15.37
C SER A 216 -17.20 20.14 14.93
N THR A 217 -16.38 19.34 14.26
CA THR A 217 -16.72 17.98 13.84
C THR A 217 -17.02 17.09 15.05
N TRP A 218 -16.17 17.13 16.07
CA TRP A 218 -16.36 16.32 17.28
C TRP A 218 -17.51 16.79 18.16
N LEU A 219 -17.81 18.09 18.19
CA LEU A 219 -19.03 18.60 18.81
C LEU A 219 -20.28 18.10 18.07
N ALA A 220 -20.26 18.02 16.74
CA ALA A 220 -21.37 17.44 15.97
C ALA A 220 -21.55 15.95 16.26
N ILE A 221 -20.45 15.18 16.28
CA ILE A 221 -20.44 13.75 16.64
C ILE A 221 -21.07 13.53 18.02
N ARG A 222 -20.71 14.34 19.03
CA ARG A 222 -21.27 14.27 20.38
C ARG A 222 -22.76 14.62 20.39
N ARG A 223 -23.18 15.70 19.72
CA ARG A 223 -24.58 16.09 19.60
C ARG A 223 -25.41 14.98 18.95
N ASP A 224 -24.89 14.34 17.95
CA ASP A 224 -25.56 13.31 17.18
C ASP A 224 -25.58 11.95 17.90
N ARG A 225 -24.93 11.84 19.06
CA ARG A 225 -24.86 10.63 19.90
C ARG A 225 -24.39 9.41 19.10
N VAL A 226 -23.27 9.58 18.39
CA VAL A 226 -22.70 8.52 17.57
C VAL A 226 -22.22 7.36 18.44
N ASP A 227 -22.64 6.12 18.13
CA ASP A 227 -22.27 4.91 18.87
C ASP A 227 -20.89 4.40 18.46
N TRP A 228 -20.57 4.45 17.16
CA TRP A 228 -19.34 3.94 16.56
C TRP A 228 -18.80 4.91 15.54
N ILE A 229 -17.48 5.01 15.45
CA ILE A 229 -16.81 5.83 14.43
C ILE A 229 -15.85 4.96 13.61
N TYR A 230 -16.01 5.07 12.29
CA TYR A 230 -14.97 4.65 11.33
C TYR A 230 -14.18 5.89 10.89
N ASN A 231 -12.87 5.89 11.18
CA ASN A 231 -11.99 7.01 10.82
C ASN A 231 -11.26 6.69 9.52
N GLN A 232 -11.71 7.25 8.40
CA GLN A 232 -11.06 7.22 7.09
C GLN A 232 -10.17 8.47 6.96
N GLY A 233 -9.23 8.61 7.88
CA GLY A 233 -8.32 9.74 7.97
C GLY A 233 -6.90 9.42 7.49
N TRP A 234 -6.13 10.46 7.20
CA TRP A 234 -4.74 10.36 6.79
C TRP A 234 -3.91 11.57 7.24
N GLY A 235 -2.61 11.34 7.51
CA GLY A 235 -1.67 12.40 7.88
C GLY A 235 -2.10 13.17 9.14
N ALA A 236 -1.95 14.48 9.13
CA ALA A 236 -2.24 15.34 10.29
C ALA A 236 -3.70 15.27 10.80
N MET A 237 -4.62 14.69 10.02
CA MET A 237 -6.00 14.47 10.44
C MET A 237 -6.08 13.45 11.59
N ASN A 238 -5.27 12.39 11.56
CA ASN A 238 -5.36 11.26 12.48
C ASN A 238 -5.03 11.63 13.93
N PRO A 239 -3.83 12.20 14.24
CA PRO A 239 -3.50 12.57 15.61
C PRO A 239 -4.48 13.60 16.17
N THR A 240 -5.03 14.48 15.33
CA THR A 240 -6.07 15.44 15.75
C THR A 240 -7.37 14.72 16.07
N ALA A 241 -7.80 13.75 15.26
CA ALA A 241 -9.00 12.97 15.52
C ALA A 241 -8.90 12.21 16.85
N VAL A 242 -7.76 11.58 17.14
CA VAL A 242 -7.53 10.88 18.41
C VAL A 242 -7.58 11.85 19.61
N LYS A 243 -6.89 13.01 19.53
CA LYS A 243 -6.93 14.04 20.58
C LYS A 243 -8.34 14.55 20.84
N GLU A 244 -9.07 14.88 19.80
CA GLU A 244 -10.43 15.42 19.94
C GLU A 244 -11.40 14.34 20.45
N ALA A 245 -11.23 13.06 20.06
CA ALA A 245 -12.01 11.96 20.63
C ALA A 245 -11.83 11.87 22.13
N VAL A 246 -10.58 11.86 22.60
CA VAL A 246 -10.25 11.86 24.05
C VAL A 246 -10.85 13.06 24.75
N LYS A 247 -10.65 14.27 24.21
CA LYS A 247 -11.15 15.52 24.78
C LYS A 247 -12.67 15.56 24.90
N ASN A 248 -13.39 14.97 23.96
CA ASN A 248 -14.85 14.91 23.94
C ASN A 248 -15.42 13.70 24.70
N GLY A 249 -14.57 12.87 25.32
CA GLY A 249 -14.98 11.69 26.07
C GLY A 249 -15.59 10.59 25.21
N PHE A 250 -15.20 10.50 23.93
CA PHE A 250 -15.67 9.42 23.06
C PHE A 250 -15.03 8.10 23.48
N PRO A 251 -15.77 6.97 23.56
CA PRO A 251 -15.21 5.66 23.90
C PRO A 251 -14.17 5.22 22.87
N MET A 252 -12.90 5.15 23.26
CA MET A 252 -11.80 4.86 22.33
C MET A 252 -11.87 3.46 21.72
N ASP A 253 -12.48 2.49 22.41
CA ASP A 253 -12.73 1.15 21.91
C ASP A 253 -13.83 1.07 20.83
N ARG A 254 -14.54 2.19 20.59
CA ARG A 254 -15.54 2.36 19.53
C ARG A 254 -15.08 3.30 18.40
N LEU A 255 -13.84 3.79 18.48
CA LEU A 255 -13.18 4.54 17.41
C LEU A 255 -12.23 3.58 16.67
N VAL A 256 -12.55 3.30 15.40
CA VAL A 256 -11.77 2.36 14.57
C VAL A 256 -11.25 3.08 13.35
N GLY A 257 -9.92 3.19 13.23
CA GLY A 257 -9.26 3.73 12.05
C GLY A 257 -9.19 2.73 10.90
N VAL A 258 -9.24 3.21 9.68
CA VAL A 258 -8.73 2.47 8.54
C VAL A 258 -7.23 2.18 8.77
N TRP A 259 -6.66 1.20 8.09
CA TRP A 259 -5.24 0.84 8.23
C TRP A 259 -4.24 1.98 8.02
N TRP A 260 -4.64 3.11 7.43
CA TRP A 260 -3.84 4.32 7.31
C TRP A 260 -3.97 5.26 8.51
N ALA A 261 -5.01 5.11 9.32
CA ALA A 261 -5.22 5.83 10.57
C ALA A 261 -4.75 5.02 11.78
N GLY A 262 -3.68 4.25 11.62
CA GLY A 262 -3.09 3.39 12.63
C GLY A 262 -1.61 3.65 12.84
N GLY A 263 -1.13 4.87 12.61
CA GLY A 263 0.23 5.26 12.98
C GLY A 263 0.41 5.24 14.49
N ASP A 264 1.58 4.78 14.95
CA ASP A 264 1.89 4.79 16.39
C ASP A 264 1.89 6.22 16.94
N ASP A 265 2.37 7.19 16.16
CA ASP A 265 2.33 8.62 16.51
C ASP A 265 0.90 9.17 16.54
N ASP A 266 -0.02 8.65 15.74
CA ASP A 266 -1.42 9.03 15.78
C ASP A 266 -2.03 8.71 17.15
N ALA A 267 -1.76 7.50 17.67
CA ALA A 267 -2.25 7.06 18.97
C ALA A 267 -1.53 7.77 20.13
N ARG A 268 -0.19 7.92 20.05
CA ARG A 268 0.61 8.67 21.04
C ARG A 268 0.08 10.09 21.26
N ALA A 269 -0.48 10.71 20.24
CA ALA A 269 -1.01 12.06 20.32
C ALA A 269 -2.18 12.21 21.31
N GLY A 270 -2.92 11.15 21.60
CA GLY A 270 -4.00 11.14 22.61
C GLY A 270 -3.53 10.80 24.01
N GLU A 271 -2.21 10.61 24.21
CA GLU A 271 -1.60 10.28 25.49
C GLU A 271 -2.25 9.05 26.15
N ALA A 272 -2.40 9.05 27.47
CA ALA A 272 -3.05 7.96 28.19
C ALA A 272 -4.51 7.73 27.79
N GLY A 273 -5.19 8.79 27.30
CA GLY A 273 -6.57 8.73 26.87
C GLY A 273 -6.79 7.96 25.58
N ALA A 274 -5.75 7.74 24.78
CA ALA A 274 -5.83 6.98 23.53
C ALA A 274 -5.90 5.46 23.73
N LYS A 275 -5.66 4.95 24.94
CA LYS A 275 -5.76 3.51 25.22
C LYS A 275 -7.13 2.97 24.83
N GLY A 276 -7.13 1.91 24.06
CA GLY A 276 -8.37 1.35 23.48
C GLY A 276 -8.64 1.73 22.04
N TYR A 277 -8.01 2.80 21.50
CA TYR A 277 -8.11 3.17 20.08
C TYR A 277 -7.78 1.98 19.19
N LYS A 278 -8.61 1.75 18.20
CA LYS A 278 -8.49 0.62 17.29
C LYS A 278 -8.17 1.04 15.87
N THR A 279 -7.53 0.17 15.13
CA THR A 279 -7.32 0.30 13.69
C THR A 279 -7.46 -1.04 13.00
N LEU A 280 -7.92 -1.03 11.76
CA LEU A 280 -7.86 -2.20 10.90
C LEU A 280 -6.40 -2.44 10.47
N ASN A 281 -6.04 -3.72 10.28
CA ASN A 281 -4.72 -4.07 9.84
C ASN A 281 -4.73 -5.36 9.00
N PHE A 282 -3.72 -5.51 8.14
CA PHE A 282 -3.52 -6.71 7.32
C PHE A 282 -2.08 -7.27 7.43
N HIS A 283 -1.30 -6.79 8.39
CA HIS A 283 -0.02 -7.34 8.84
C HIS A 283 0.18 -7.03 10.33
N ASN A 284 0.99 -7.82 11.00
CA ASN A 284 1.32 -7.60 12.40
C ASN A 284 2.41 -6.53 12.59
N THR A 285 2.49 -6.00 13.80
CA THR A 285 3.49 -5.02 14.26
C THR A 285 4.59 -5.70 15.07
N GLY A 286 5.68 -4.99 15.31
CA GLY A 286 6.83 -5.46 16.09
C GLY A 286 8.07 -5.72 15.24
N ALA A 287 9.23 -5.62 15.89
CA ALA A 287 10.53 -5.80 15.27
C ALA A 287 11.10 -7.21 15.39
N SER A 288 10.41 -8.14 16.09
CA SER A 288 10.93 -9.50 16.38
C SER A 288 10.91 -10.45 15.18
N PHE A 289 10.22 -10.11 14.08
CA PHE A 289 10.21 -10.95 12.89
C PHE A 289 11.61 -11.03 12.28
N PRO A 290 12.03 -12.22 11.80
CA PRO A 290 13.36 -12.37 11.19
C PRO A 290 13.65 -11.37 10.07
N VAL A 291 12.67 -11.05 9.24
CA VAL A 291 12.81 -10.02 8.18
C VAL A 291 13.20 -8.64 8.73
N MET A 292 12.64 -8.25 9.88
CA MET A 292 12.98 -6.98 10.53
C MET A 292 14.40 -7.01 11.10
N GLN A 293 14.84 -8.16 11.63
CA GLN A 293 16.21 -8.35 12.07
C GLN A 293 17.20 -8.31 10.89
N ASP A 294 16.83 -8.86 9.74
CA ASP A 294 17.62 -8.75 8.52
C ASP A 294 17.74 -7.30 8.03
N ILE A 295 16.67 -6.51 8.11
CA ILE A 295 16.72 -5.07 7.80
C ILE A 295 17.66 -4.36 8.77
N LEU A 296 17.56 -4.61 10.08
CA LEU A 296 18.46 -4.03 11.07
C LEU A 296 19.93 -4.35 10.76
N LYS A 297 20.23 -5.61 10.43
CA LYS A 297 21.57 -6.09 10.14
C LYS A 297 22.13 -5.58 8.81
N HIS A 298 21.34 -5.64 7.74
CA HIS A 298 21.84 -5.41 6.38
C HIS A 298 21.67 -3.96 5.89
N VAL A 299 20.83 -3.17 6.58
CA VAL A 299 20.58 -1.76 6.21
C VAL A 299 21.02 -0.81 7.32
N PHE A 300 20.53 -0.98 8.56
CA PHE A 300 20.87 -0.07 9.66
C PHE A 300 22.31 -0.18 10.11
N ASP A 301 22.84 -1.38 10.29
CA ASP A 301 24.24 -1.59 10.71
C ASP A 301 25.24 -1.11 9.64
N LYS A 302 24.78 -0.89 8.41
CA LYS A 302 25.55 -0.31 7.31
C LYS A 302 25.27 1.20 7.10
N ASN A 303 24.47 1.84 7.96
CA ASN A 303 24.07 3.24 7.84
C ASN A 303 23.39 3.61 6.51
N LEU A 304 22.59 2.70 5.96
CA LEU A 304 21.89 2.89 4.67
C LEU A 304 20.42 3.34 4.86
N SER A 305 19.85 3.20 6.06
CA SER A 305 18.48 3.63 6.35
C SER A 305 18.40 5.14 6.60
N GLN A 306 17.25 5.69 6.23
CA GLN A 306 16.84 7.06 6.59
C GLN A 306 15.96 7.08 7.85
N ALA A 307 15.51 5.90 8.33
CA ALA A 307 14.71 5.77 9.53
C ALA A 307 15.56 5.76 10.80
N LYS A 308 14.91 6.05 11.93
CA LYS A 308 15.48 5.75 13.23
C LYS A 308 15.27 4.27 13.56
N ARG A 309 16.22 3.65 14.25
CA ARG A 309 16.18 2.21 14.56
C ARG A 309 14.96 1.80 15.38
N GLU A 310 14.50 2.65 16.29
CA GLU A 310 13.31 2.42 17.11
C GLU A 310 12.00 2.42 16.33
N GLN A 311 11.97 2.94 15.10
CA GLN A 311 10.81 2.92 14.23
C GLN A 311 10.57 1.57 13.54
N VAL A 312 11.61 0.70 13.52
CA VAL A 312 11.47 -0.66 12.97
C VAL A 312 10.51 -1.45 13.86
N GLY A 313 9.45 -1.96 13.25
CA GLY A 313 8.39 -2.65 13.97
C GLY A 313 7.14 -1.82 14.25
N GLU A 314 7.20 -0.48 14.11
CA GLU A 314 6.01 0.35 14.15
C GLU A 314 5.07 0.04 12.98
N ASN A 315 3.77 0.29 13.18
CA ASN A 315 2.74 -0.15 12.24
C ASN A 315 2.98 0.36 10.81
N LEU A 316 3.22 1.65 10.63
CA LEU A 316 3.39 2.22 9.29
C LEU A 316 4.76 1.89 8.66
N TYR A 317 5.81 1.69 9.46
CA TYR A 317 7.08 1.17 8.94
C TYR A 317 6.90 -0.25 8.39
N ASN A 318 6.27 -1.14 9.17
CA ASN A 318 5.96 -2.51 8.76
C ASN A 318 5.04 -2.55 7.52
N ARG A 319 4.16 -1.54 7.36
CA ARG A 319 3.33 -1.35 6.18
C ARG A 319 4.17 -1.13 4.92
N GLY A 320 5.23 -0.34 5.02
CA GLY A 320 6.20 -0.14 3.95
C GLY A 320 6.92 -1.42 3.57
N VAL A 321 7.38 -2.19 4.57
CA VAL A 321 8.01 -3.51 4.38
C VAL A 321 7.06 -4.46 3.65
N TYR A 322 5.80 -4.55 4.09
CA TYR A 322 4.77 -5.38 3.46
C TYR A 322 4.53 -5.00 1.98
N ASN A 323 4.45 -3.71 1.69
CA ASN A 323 4.27 -3.22 0.32
C ASN A 323 5.42 -3.64 -0.61
N SER A 324 6.65 -3.43 -0.17
CA SER A 324 7.82 -3.81 -0.95
C SER A 324 8.02 -5.32 -1.06
N MET A 325 7.56 -6.09 -0.08
CA MET A 325 7.48 -7.55 -0.18
C MET A 325 6.57 -7.98 -1.34
N LEU A 326 5.38 -7.38 -1.48
CA LEU A 326 4.48 -7.66 -2.60
C LEU A 326 5.13 -7.33 -3.95
N ILE A 327 5.83 -6.19 -4.05
CA ILE A 327 6.58 -5.79 -5.24
C ILE A 327 7.65 -6.83 -5.58
N ALA A 328 8.45 -7.23 -4.58
CA ALA A 328 9.54 -8.18 -4.79
C ALA A 328 9.03 -9.56 -5.23
N GLU A 329 7.95 -10.05 -4.62
CA GLU A 329 7.36 -11.35 -4.97
C GLU A 329 6.67 -11.33 -6.35
N ALA A 330 6.10 -10.20 -6.76
CA ALA A 330 5.60 -10.02 -8.12
C ALA A 330 6.74 -10.12 -9.17
N ILE A 331 7.87 -9.47 -8.90
CA ILE A 331 9.07 -9.53 -9.75
C ILE A 331 9.63 -10.96 -9.78
N ARG A 332 9.77 -11.66 -8.63
CA ARG A 332 10.22 -13.05 -8.56
C ARG A 332 9.31 -13.99 -9.35
N THR A 333 7.99 -13.79 -9.24
CA THR A 333 7.02 -14.58 -9.99
C THR A 333 7.15 -14.35 -11.49
N ALA A 334 7.33 -13.10 -11.92
CA ALA A 334 7.61 -12.77 -13.32
C ALA A 334 8.91 -13.41 -13.83
N GLN A 335 9.99 -13.35 -13.06
CA GLN A 335 11.26 -14.02 -13.37
C GLN A 335 11.08 -15.53 -13.52
N LYS A 336 10.31 -16.17 -12.62
CA LYS A 336 10.03 -17.61 -12.67
C LYS A 336 9.25 -18.00 -13.92
N ILE A 337 8.25 -17.20 -14.31
CA ILE A 337 7.40 -17.46 -15.48
C ILE A 337 8.20 -17.30 -16.79
N THR A 338 9.04 -16.26 -16.84
CA THR A 338 9.71 -15.88 -18.10
C THR A 338 11.10 -16.47 -18.26
N GLY A 339 11.73 -16.93 -17.19
CA GLY A 339 13.14 -17.36 -17.15
C GLY A 339 14.15 -16.19 -17.27
N LYS A 340 13.67 -14.94 -17.27
CA LYS A 340 14.52 -13.74 -17.38
C LYS A 340 14.89 -13.25 -15.98
N LYS A 341 16.10 -12.71 -15.82
CA LYS A 341 16.48 -11.97 -14.60
C LYS A 341 15.95 -10.53 -14.63
N ALA A 342 16.23 -9.81 -15.71
CA ALA A 342 15.66 -8.49 -15.97
C ALA A 342 14.29 -8.65 -16.64
N VAL A 343 13.23 -8.35 -15.91
CA VAL A 343 11.83 -8.43 -16.37
C VAL A 343 11.32 -7.04 -16.76
N THR A 344 10.28 -7.02 -17.60
CA THR A 344 9.57 -5.80 -18.02
C THR A 344 8.30 -5.56 -17.17
N GLY A 345 7.65 -4.41 -17.32
CA GLY A 345 6.34 -4.14 -16.70
C GLY A 345 5.28 -5.15 -17.12
N GLU A 346 5.26 -5.57 -18.39
CA GLU A 346 4.32 -6.60 -18.86
C GLU A 346 4.60 -7.98 -18.23
N ASP A 347 5.87 -8.35 -18.07
CA ASP A 347 6.26 -9.57 -17.37
C ASP A 347 5.78 -9.51 -15.90
N VAL A 348 5.94 -8.35 -15.22
CA VAL A 348 5.51 -8.18 -13.82
C VAL A 348 3.99 -8.14 -13.69
N ARG A 349 3.24 -7.59 -14.66
CA ARG A 349 1.78 -7.71 -14.69
C ARG A 349 1.34 -9.17 -14.65
N ARG A 350 1.94 -10.00 -15.51
CA ARG A 350 1.69 -11.47 -15.52
C ARG A 350 2.14 -12.13 -14.23
N GLY A 351 3.25 -11.67 -13.65
CA GLY A 351 3.73 -12.10 -12.34
C GLY A 351 2.75 -11.79 -11.21
N LEU A 352 2.09 -10.64 -11.25
CA LEU A 352 1.05 -10.25 -10.29
C LEU A 352 -0.20 -11.14 -10.43
N GLU A 353 -0.68 -11.38 -11.64
CA GLU A 353 -1.84 -12.26 -11.86
C GLU A 353 -1.59 -13.73 -11.46
N ALA A 354 -0.33 -14.15 -11.46
CA ALA A 354 0.08 -15.49 -11.01
C ALA A 354 0.65 -15.50 -9.58
N LEU A 355 0.55 -14.38 -8.85
CA LEU A 355 1.13 -14.26 -7.51
C LEU A 355 0.46 -15.23 -6.54
N ASN A 356 1.28 -16.05 -5.88
CA ASN A 356 0.84 -16.99 -4.85
C ASN A 356 1.89 -17.05 -3.72
N ILE A 357 1.75 -16.16 -2.75
CA ILE A 357 2.57 -16.14 -1.54
C ILE A 357 1.92 -17.07 -0.52
N THR A 358 2.51 -18.24 -0.31
CA THR A 358 2.03 -19.26 0.62
C THR A 358 2.59 -19.05 2.04
N GLU A 359 2.06 -19.76 3.04
CA GLU A 359 2.63 -19.80 4.40
C GLU A 359 4.11 -20.23 4.37
N ALA A 360 4.44 -21.25 3.60
CA ALA A 360 5.83 -21.69 3.43
C ALA A 360 6.71 -20.56 2.87
N ARG A 361 6.18 -19.80 1.90
CA ARG A 361 6.92 -18.67 1.33
C ARG A 361 7.09 -17.53 2.32
N LEU A 362 6.07 -17.20 3.11
CA LEU A 362 6.19 -16.22 4.20
C LEU A 362 7.26 -16.63 5.22
N LYS A 363 7.30 -17.92 5.58
CA LYS A 363 8.32 -18.45 6.48
C LYS A 363 9.73 -18.33 5.90
N GLU A 364 9.94 -18.69 4.63
CA GLU A 364 11.22 -18.51 3.94
C GLU A 364 11.70 -17.06 3.92
N MET A 365 10.78 -16.11 3.82
CA MET A 365 11.09 -14.68 3.85
C MET A 365 11.31 -14.12 5.26
N GLY A 366 11.19 -14.95 6.30
CA GLY A 366 11.25 -14.49 7.69
C GLY A 366 10.02 -13.70 8.13
N MET A 367 8.87 -13.95 7.47
CA MET A 367 7.59 -13.27 7.68
C MET A 367 6.50 -14.21 8.24
N GLU A 368 6.87 -15.35 8.83
CA GLU A 368 5.92 -16.24 9.49
C GLU A 368 5.15 -15.48 10.57
N GLY A 369 3.82 -15.51 10.51
CA GLY A 369 2.94 -14.75 11.41
C GLY A 369 2.92 -13.24 11.19
N PHE A 370 3.68 -12.70 10.24
CA PHE A 370 3.66 -11.27 9.92
C PHE A 370 2.40 -10.88 9.13
N ALA A 371 2.04 -11.67 8.13
CA ALA A 371 0.89 -11.43 7.26
C ALA A 371 0.24 -12.75 6.86
N ASN A 372 -0.93 -12.67 6.22
CA ASN A 372 -1.57 -13.84 5.61
C ASN A 372 -1.00 -14.14 4.22
N PRO A 373 -1.10 -15.40 3.76
CA PRO A 373 -0.89 -15.77 2.36
C PRO A 373 -1.68 -14.87 1.40
N VAL A 374 -1.08 -14.52 0.27
CA VAL A 374 -1.71 -13.69 -0.77
C VAL A 374 -1.70 -14.47 -2.08
N LYS A 375 -2.87 -14.63 -2.67
CA LYS A 375 -3.02 -15.21 -4.00
C LYS A 375 -3.82 -14.25 -4.86
N LEU A 376 -3.26 -13.81 -5.97
CA LEU A 376 -3.96 -13.05 -6.99
C LEU A 376 -4.30 -13.95 -8.17
N SER A 377 -5.20 -13.48 -9.02
CA SER A 377 -5.54 -14.13 -10.27
C SER A 377 -5.92 -13.08 -11.31
N CYS A 378 -6.08 -13.48 -12.54
CA CYS A 378 -6.56 -12.63 -13.61
C CYS A 378 -7.91 -11.94 -13.28
N ASN A 379 -8.83 -12.63 -12.56
CA ASN A 379 -10.15 -12.10 -12.20
C ASN A 379 -10.15 -11.33 -10.88
N ASP A 380 -9.19 -11.61 -10.01
CA ASP A 380 -9.15 -11.05 -8.66
C ASP A 380 -7.78 -10.46 -8.37
N HIS A 381 -7.71 -9.14 -8.42
CA HIS A 381 -6.52 -8.35 -8.13
C HIS A 381 -6.45 -7.89 -6.66
N ASN A 382 -7.33 -8.44 -5.79
CA ASN A 382 -7.44 -8.04 -4.39
C ASN A 382 -6.73 -9.03 -3.43
N GLY A 383 -6.83 -10.34 -3.69
CA GLY A 383 -6.14 -11.34 -2.88
C GLY A 383 -7.01 -11.93 -1.76
N HIS A 384 -6.45 -12.04 -0.52
CA HIS A 384 -7.16 -12.74 0.56
C HIS A 384 -8.31 -11.93 1.19
N ASN A 385 -8.34 -10.62 1.05
CA ASN A 385 -9.34 -9.67 1.55
C ASN A 385 -9.49 -9.63 3.09
N LYS A 386 -8.78 -10.50 3.82
CA LYS A 386 -8.89 -10.59 5.28
C LYS A 386 -8.19 -9.43 5.96
N VAL A 387 -8.85 -8.92 7.00
CA VAL A 387 -8.38 -7.83 7.84
C VAL A 387 -8.61 -8.22 9.30
N PHE A 388 -7.82 -7.71 10.20
CA PHE A 388 -8.04 -7.85 11.64
C PHE A 388 -8.01 -6.48 12.33
N VAL A 389 -8.47 -6.45 13.58
CA VAL A 389 -8.43 -5.24 14.41
C VAL A 389 -7.20 -5.29 15.31
N SER A 390 -6.40 -4.22 15.25
CA SER A 390 -5.38 -3.91 16.25
C SER A 390 -5.91 -2.88 17.23
N GLN A 391 -5.44 -2.92 18.48
CA GLN A 391 -5.80 -1.97 19.52
C GLN A 391 -4.54 -1.37 20.15
N TRP A 392 -4.58 -0.08 20.39
CA TRP A 392 -3.54 0.63 21.15
C TRP A 392 -3.62 0.27 22.64
N ASP A 393 -2.56 -0.32 23.18
CA ASP A 393 -2.50 -0.75 24.60
C ASP A 393 -2.04 0.38 25.55
N GLY A 394 -1.66 1.52 24.98
CA GLY A 394 -1.04 2.68 25.64
C GLY A 394 0.42 2.90 25.23
N THR A 395 1.05 1.94 24.57
CA THR A 395 2.45 2.01 24.13
C THR A 395 2.66 1.55 22.69
N LYS A 396 1.89 0.57 22.23
CA LYS A 396 1.98 -0.04 20.90
C LYS A 396 0.64 -0.64 20.47
N TYR A 397 0.52 -0.92 19.19
CA TYR A 397 -0.61 -1.71 18.70
C TYR A 397 -0.40 -3.20 18.98
N VAL A 398 -1.46 -3.82 19.50
CA VAL A 398 -1.55 -5.27 19.73
C VAL A 398 -2.73 -5.83 18.95
N LYS A 399 -2.64 -7.09 18.53
CA LYS A 399 -3.75 -7.75 17.82
C LYS A 399 -4.93 -7.92 18.78
N ALA A 400 -6.11 -7.42 18.40
CA ALA A 400 -7.34 -7.41 19.20
C ALA A 400 -8.47 -8.27 18.63
N SER A 401 -8.31 -8.83 17.44
CA SER A 401 -9.25 -9.78 16.84
C SER A 401 -8.52 -10.84 16.04
N ASP A 402 -9.20 -11.93 15.71
CA ASP A 402 -8.76 -12.82 14.66
C ASP A 402 -8.90 -12.14 13.28
N TRP A 403 -8.35 -12.80 12.24
CA TRP A 403 -8.55 -12.42 10.87
C TRP A 403 -10.01 -12.59 10.46
N MET A 404 -10.60 -11.56 9.91
CA MET A 404 -12.00 -11.53 9.48
C MET A 404 -12.08 -11.41 7.96
N ASP A 405 -12.90 -12.27 7.36
CA ASP A 405 -13.31 -12.08 5.98
C ASP A 405 -14.27 -10.89 5.86
N PRO A 406 -14.24 -10.13 4.76
CA PRO A 406 -15.24 -9.11 4.48
C PRO A 406 -16.64 -9.73 4.27
N ILE A 407 -17.66 -8.91 4.25
CA ILE A 407 -19.03 -9.34 3.88
C ILE A 407 -19.09 -9.45 2.35
N LYS A 408 -18.52 -10.54 1.82
CA LYS A 408 -18.32 -10.76 0.38
C LYS A 408 -19.61 -10.69 -0.43
N SER A 409 -20.75 -11.09 0.16
CA SER A 409 -22.08 -11.02 -0.49
C SER A 409 -22.53 -9.60 -0.83
N ILE A 410 -21.96 -8.59 -0.17
CA ILE A 410 -22.23 -7.17 -0.45
C ILE A 410 -21.06 -6.55 -1.21
N VAL A 411 -19.83 -6.78 -0.75
CA VAL A 411 -18.64 -6.11 -1.30
C VAL A 411 -18.37 -6.52 -2.75
N ARG A 412 -18.38 -7.81 -3.07
CA ARG A 412 -18.00 -8.28 -4.41
C ARG A 412 -18.97 -7.81 -5.51
N PRO A 413 -20.31 -7.91 -5.37
CA PRO A 413 -21.23 -7.36 -6.34
C PRO A 413 -21.09 -5.85 -6.57
N LEU A 414 -20.77 -5.09 -5.51
CA LEU A 414 -20.53 -3.65 -5.62
C LEU A 414 -19.25 -3.36 -6.41
N ILE A 415 -18.16 -4.10 -6.17
CA ILE A 415 -16.91 -3.99 -6.93
C ILE A 415 -17.19 -4.22 -8.42
N GLU A 416 -17.89 -5.29 -8.77
CA GLU A 416 -18.20 -5.63 -10.16
C GLU A 416 -19.12 -4.61 -10.84
N ALA A 417 -20.08 -4.06 -10.10
CA ALA A 417 -20.98 -3.02 -10.60
C ALA A 417 -20.23 -1.71 -10.88
N GLU A 418 -19.41 -1.27 -9.94
CA GLU A 418 -18.59 -0.05 -10.06
C GLU A 418 -17.53 -0.19 -11.16
N ALA A 419 -16.93 -1.37 -11.31
CA ALA A 419 -15.95 -1.64 -12.36
C ALA A 419 -16.60 -1.52 -13.75
N LYS A 420 -17.79 -2.09 -13.94
CA LYS A 420 -18.56 -1.98 -15.18
C LYS A 420 -18.98 -0.53 -15.46
N ASP A 421 -19.46 0.18 -14.44
CA ASP A 421 -19.83 1.59 -14.55
C ASP A 421 -18.62 2.46 -14.95
N PHE A 422 -17.49 2.27 -14.29
CA PHE A 422 -16.25 2.97 -14.63
C PHE A 422 -15.84 2.76 -16.08
N VAL A 423 -15.82 1.52 -16.56
CA VAL A 423 -15.48 1.19 -17.95
C VAL A 423 -16.48 1.81 -18.93
N SER A 424 -17.78 1.82 -18.59
CA SER A 424 -18.83 2.38 -19.45
C SER A 424 -18.69 3.89 -19.63
N LYS A 425 -18.20 4.60 -18.62
CA LYS A 425 -17.99 6.06 -18.61
C LYS A 425 -16.67 6.49 -19.27
N ASN A 426 -15.73 5.56 -19.45
CA ASN A 426 -14.41 5.85 -20.02
C ASN A 426 -14.30 5.29 -21.46
N THR A 427 -14.71 6.09 -22.45
CA THR A 427 -14.63 5.71 -23.87
C THR A 427 -13.20 5.33 -24.26
N GLY A 428 -13.03 4.19 -24.95
CA GLY A 428 -11.72 3.69 -25.35
C GLY A 428 -10.95 2.98 -24.23
N TRP A 429 -11.62 2.62 -23.11
CA TRP A 429 -11.01 1.84 -22.04
C TRP A 429 -10.32 0.59 -22.61
N PRO A 430 -9.05 0.35 -22.28
CA PRO A 430 -8.33 -0.80 -22.78
C PRO A 430 -8.89 -2.09 -22.19
N LYS A 431 -9.55 -2.87 -23.04
CA LYS A 431 -10.06 -4.19 -22.67
C LYS A 431 -8.94 -5.22 -22.72
N ARG A 432 -9.08 -6.30 -21.92
CA ARG A 432 -8.21 -7.46 -22.08
C ARG A 432 -8.34 -8.01 -23.51
N SER A 433 -7.19 -8.40 -24.09
CA SER A 433 -7.14 -9.16 -25.33
C SER A 433 -7.51 -10.63 -25.12
N GLU A 434 -7.29 -11.15 -23.91
CA GLU A 434 -7.53 -12.55 -23.53
C GLU A 434 -8.50 -12.57 -22.35
N ALA A 435 -9.52 -13.45 -22.44
CA ALA A 435 -10.43 -13.67 -21.31
C ALA A 435 -9.67 -14.32 -20.14
N CYS A 436 -10.03 -13.93 -18.91
CA CYS A 436 -9.54 -14.64 -17.74
C CYS A 436 -10.10 -16.07 -17.74
N GLU A 437 -9.24 -17.07 -17.59
CA GLU A 437 -9.71 -18.41 -17.31
C GLU A 437 -10.49 -18.37 -15.99
N LYS A 438 -11.72 -18.91 -16.00
CA LYS A 438 -12.49 -19.04 -14.76
C LYS A 438 -11.70 -19.97 -13.85
N ALA A 439 -11.28 -19.45 -12.70
CA ALA A 439 -10.66 -20.29 -11.68
C ALA A 439 -11.61 -21.45 -11.36
N ALA A 440 -11.13 -22.67 -11.61
CA ALA A 440 -11.85 -23.89 -11.33
C ALA A 440 -11.98 -24.12 -9.81
#